data_7cc4973bd13e7b55fc5f1cfdfa164687
#
_entry.id   7cc4973bd13e7b55fc5f1cfdfa164687
#
_cell.length_a   1.000
_cell.length_b   1.000
_cell.length_c   1.000
_cell.angle_alpha   90.00
_cell.angle_beta   90.00
_cell.angle_gamma   90.00
#
_symmetry.space_group_name_H-M   'P 1'
#
loop_
_entity.id
_entity.type
_entity.pdbx_description
1 polymer ?
#
loop_
_entity_poly.entity_id
_entity_poly.type
_entity_poly.pdbx_seq_one_letter_code
_entity_poly.pdbx_strand_id
1 'polypeptide(L)'
;GKSVDLGGRRIIKKKNKSYMKKFLKEFNIPTSQYAILDSFDNTALNNFHYPLVVKPVDCNSSKGVKKVFTEMELHVALESAILYSRTNTAIVEEFKEGEEISADFYVEKGIAKFLCATNSAKMRNTHSFTILQSRYPAIGDEQKGELLRIAQQIVDAFHLENTPLLVQLILKDNHFDVLEFSTRMGGGSKYKLIEVLSGVNIMSSYVDLILGESPRMAPWEKVKYAVMNYIYCYPGIINSFEGFKNLLDNSFIEEYFLYKTEGMEITKAETSGDRAAGYLVVASTEQELQEKVSYIDSQLAILNNNGVDIMCHGLSDLVL
;
A
#
# COMPACT_ATOMS: atom_id res chain seq x y z
N GLY A 1 -6.76 12.60 33.74
CA GLY A 1 -6.27 11.77 32.69
C GLY A 1 -7.44 11.24 31.87
N LYS A 2 -7.67 11.80 30.67
CA LYS A 2 -8.59 11.15 29.71
C LYS A 2 -7.84 9.93 29.20
N SER A 3 -8.29 8.73 29.55
CA SER A 3 -7.84 7.51 28.94
C SER A 3 -8.05 7.64 27.42
N VAL A 4 -7.00 7.44 26.65
CA VAL A 4 -7.10 7.22 25.22
C VAL A 4 -7.94 5.98 25.08
N ASP A 5 -9.25 6.15 24.85
CA ASP A 5 -10.11 5.03 24.47
C ASP A 5 -9.71 4.58 23.07
N LEU A 6 -8.70 3.74 23.02
CA LEU A 6 -8.37 2.93 21.86
C LEU A 6 -9.50 1.89 21.66
N GLY A 7 -10.76 2.34 21.78
CA GLY A 7 -11.96 1.57 21.80
C GLY A 7 -11.94 0.50 20.73
N GLY A 8 -11.66 -0.74 21.14
CA GLY A 8 -11.53 -1.89 20.25
C GLY A 8 -12.67 -2.01 19.24
N ARG A 9 -13.89 -1.59 19.61
CA ARG A 9 -15.04 -1.53 18.71
C ARG A 9 -14.92 -0.49 17.60
N ARG A 10 -14.35 0.70 17.86
CA ARG A 10 -14.11 1.73 16.83
C ARG A 10 -13.00 1.31 15.86
N ILE A 11 -11.93 0.67 16.35
CA ILE A 11 -10.84 0.16 15.52
C ILE A 11 -11.32 -0.96 14.61
N ILE A 12 -12.14 -1.89 15.10
CA ILE A 12 -12.71 -2.98 14.29
C ILE A 12 -13.64 -2.42 13.20
N LYS A 13 -14.49 -1.45 13.52
CA LYS A 13 -15.35 -0.79 12.53
C LYS A 13 -14.54 -0.04 11.46
N LYS A 14 -13.46 0.65 11.84
CA LYS A 14 -12.57 1.38 10.91
C LYS A 14 -11.80 0.46 9.94
N LYS A 15 -11.62 -0.83 10.27
CA LYS A 15 -10.97 -1.83 9.39
C LYS A 15 -11.94 -2.58 8.47
N ASN A 16 -13.25 -2.42 8.65
CA ASN A 16 -14.24 -3.07 7.82
C ASN A 16 -14.52 -2.20 6.58
N LYS A 17 -14.18 -2.72 5.39
CA LYS A 17 -14.33 -2.01 4.11
C LYS A 17 -15.78 -1.57 3.85
N SER A 18 -16.76 -2.38 4.26
CA SER A 18 -18.17 -2.03 4.07
C SER A 18 -18.58 -0.80 4.87
N TYR A 19 -18.14 -0.70 6.11
CA TYR A 19 -18.39 0.47 6.96
C TYR A 19 -17.68 1.70 6.40
N MET A 20 -16.42 1.57 6.00
CA MET A 20 -15.64 2.64 5.39
C MET A 20 -16.33 3.18 4.13
N LYS A 21 -16.74 2.31 3.20
CA LYS A 21 -17.40 2.72 1.94
C LYS A 21 -18.72 3.43 2.18
N LYS A 22 -19.54 2.97 3.15
CA LYS A 22 -20.78 3.67 3.54
C LYS A 22 -20.49 5.11 3.97
N PHE A 23 -19.47 5.31 4.80
CA PHE A 23 -19.05 6.64 5.26
C PHE A 23 -18.54 7.51 4.11
N LEU A 24 -17.64 6.97 3.26
CA LEU A 24 -17.16 7.74 2.11
C LEU A 24 -18.32 8.26 1.26
N LYS A 25 -19.34 7.43 1.04
CA LYS A 25 -20.54 7.83 0.30
C LYS A 25 -21.37 8.88 1.06
N GLU A 26 -21.59 8.71 2.37
CA GLU A 26 -22.37 9.62 3.22
C GLU A 26 -21.75 11.02 3.26
N PHE A 27 -20.43 11.11 3.30
CA PHE A 27 -19.69 12.37 3.32
C PHE A 27 -19.28 12.88 1.93
N ASN A 28 -19.81 12.29 0.85
CA ASN A 28 -19.51 12.66 -0.54
C ASN A 28 -18.01 12.64 -0.87
N ILE A 29 -17.26 11.72 -0.25
CA ILE A 29 -15.86 11.49 -0.58
C ILE A 29 -15.80 10.53 -1.79
N PRO A 30 -15.10 10.89 -2.88
CA PRO A 30 -15.09 10.10 -4.10
C PRO A 30 -14.61 8.66 -3.86
N THR A 31 -15.37 7.68 -4.34
CA THR A 31 -15.03 6.26 -4.24
C THR A 31 -15.78 5.46 -5.32
N SER A 32 -15.31 4.26 -5.64
CA SER A 32 -15.96 3.37 -6.59
C SER A 32 -17.40 3.03 -6.17
N GLN A 33 -18.28 2.81 -7.15
CA GLN A 33 -19.57 2.17 -6.90
C GLN A 33 -19.32 0.79 -6.28
N TYR A 34 -20.12 0.42 -5.28
CA TYR A 34 -19.92 -0.81 -4.52
C TYR A 34 -21.23 -1.44 -4.07
N ALA A 35 -21.24 -2.76 -3.93
CA ALA A 35 -22.28 -3.55 -3.26
C ALA A 35 -21.65 -4.43 -2.17
N ILE A 36 -22.40 -4.66 -1.08
CA ILE A 36 -21.98 -5.53 0.03
C ILE A 36 -22.86 -6.77 -0.02
N LEU A 37 -22.25 -7.94 -0.18
CA LEU A 37 -22.95 -9.20 -0.43
C LEU A 37 -22.46 -10.27 0.55
N ASP A 38 -23.39 -11.09 1.02
CA ASP A 38 -23.18 -12.33 1.78
C ASP A 38 -23.52 -13.58 0.95
N SER A 39 -24.14 -13.37 -0.21
CA SER A 39 -24.49 -14.35 -1.20
C SER A 39 -24.58 -13.68 -2.58
N PHE A 40 -24.70 -14.44 -3.64
CA PHE A 40 -24.88 -13.88 -4.97
C PHE A 40 -26.28 -13.26 -5.11
N ASP A 41 -26.32 -11.98 -5.47
CA ASP A 41 -27.56 -11.21 -5.69
C ASP A 41 -27.44 -10.36 -6.97
N ASN A 42 -28.08 -10.83 -8.03
CA ASN A 42 -28.13 -10.12 -9.31
C ASN A 42 -28.79 -8.75 -9.19
N THR A 43 -29.80 -8.59 -8.32
CA THR A 43 -30.51 -7.31 -8.23
C THR A 43 -29.65 -6.21 -7.65
N ALA A 44 -28.79 -6.54 -6.71
CA ALA A 44 -27.81 -5.60 -6.13
C ALA A 44 -26.73 -5.15 -7.14
N LEU A 45 -26.53 -5.89 -8.21
CA LEU A 45 -25.50 -5.67 -9.22
C LEU A 45 -26.01 -5.20 -10.59
N ASN A 46 -27.32 -4.97 -10.74
CA ASN A 46 -27.96 -4.61 -12.02
C ASN A 46 -27.35 -3.38 -12.73
N ASN A 47 -26.74 -2.45 -11.97
CA ASN A 47 -26.15 -1.22 -12.50
C ASN A 47 -24.61 -1.24 -12.45
N PHE A 48 -24.00 -2.41 -12.36
CA PHE A 48 -22.55 -2.54 -12.33
C PHE A 48 -22.01 -2.94 -13.70
N HIS A 49 -20.85 -2.37 -14.04
CA HIS A 49 -20.17 -2.62 -15.31
C HIS A 49 -18.85 -3.36 -15.07
N TYR A 50 -18.62 -4.43 -15.86
CA TYR A 50 -17.35 -5.13 -15.82
C TYR A 50 -16.21 -4.28 -16.43
N PRO A 51 -14.97 -4.45 -15.95
CA PRO A 51 -14.54 -5.42 -14.93
C PRO A 51 -14.94 -4.99 -13.53
N LEU A 52 -15.15 -5.98 -12.64
CA LEU A 52 -15.44 -5.77 -11.23
C LEU A 52 -14.27 -6.23 -10.35
N VAL A 53 -14.22 -5.74 -9.11
CA VAL A 53 -13.29 -6.21 -8.09
C VAL A 53 -14.06 -6.77 -6.90
N VAL A 54 -13.78 -8.01 -6.56
CA VAL A 54 -14.37 -8.72 -5.42
C VAL A 54 -13.35 -8.81 -4.30
N LYS A 55 -13.76 -8.45 -3.07
CA LYS A 55 -12.86 -8.42 -1.90
C LYS A 55 -13.58 -8.93 -0.65
N PRO A 56 -12.91 -9.70 0.24
CA PRO A 56 -13.39 -9.90 1.61
C PRO A 56 -13.44 -8.54 2.34
N VAL A 57 -14.47 -8.28 3.14
CA VAL A 57 -14.63 -6.96 3.81
C VAL A 57 -13.59 -6.68 4.88
N ASP A 58 -12.95 -7.70 5.44
CA ASP A 58 -12.10 -7.61 6.62
C ASP A 58 -10.70 -8.24 6.47
N CYS A 59 -10.28 -8.55 5.24
CA CYS A 59 -8.93 -9.01 4.92
C CYS A 59 -8.00 -7.86 4.50
N ASN A 60 -6.69 -8.05 4.75
CA ASN A 60 -5.61 -7.12 4.39
C ASN A 60 -4.67 -7.76 3.35
N SER A 61 -3.74 -6.94 2.81
CA SER A 61 -2.64 -7.37 1.94
C SER A 61 -3.11 -8.06 0.66
N SER A 62 -4.20 -7.56 0.08
CA SER A 62 -4.83 -8.09 -1.15
C SER A 62 -5.28 -9.55 -1.08
N LYS A 63 -5.35 -10.15 0.12
CA LYS A 63 -5.83 -11.53 0.29
C LYS A 63 -7.29 -11.66 -0.14
N GLY A 64 -7.56 -12.58 -1.06
CA GLY A 64 -8.91 -12.84 -1.57
C GLY A 64 -9.45 -11.75 -2.48
N VAL A 65 -8.63 -10.79 -2.94
CA VAL A 65 -9.02 -9.77 -3.92
C VAL A 65 -8.88 -10.35 -5.31
N LYS A 66 -9.96 -10.27 -6.11
CA LYS A 66 -10.01 -10.75 -7.50
C LYS A 66 -10.60 -9.68 -8.41
N LYS A 67 -9.98 -9.45 -9.57
CA LYS A 67 -10.57 -8.72 -10.70
C LYS A 67 -11.26 -9.72 -11.59
N VAL A 68 -12.52 -9.46 -11.95
CA VAL A 68 -13.38 -10.36 -12.71
C VAL A 68 -13.99 -9.65 -13.91
N PHE A 69 -14.15 -10.35 -15.01
CA PHE A 69 -14.59 -9.82 -16.29
C PHE A 69 -15.93 -10.41 -16.74
N THR A 70 -16.37 -11.48 -16.10
CA THR A 70 -17.59 -12.21 -16.44
C THR A 70 -18.39 -12.57 -15.21
N GLU A 71 -19.68 -12.85 -15.37
CA GLU A 71 -20.56 -13.30 -14.30
C GLU A 71 -20.08 -14.62 -13.68
N MET A 72 -19.57 -15.54 -14.50
CA MET A 72 -19.05 -16.82 -13.99
C MET A 72 -17.85 -16.61 -13.09
N GLU A 73 -16.89 -15.74 -13.48
CA GLU A 73 -15.76 -15.37 -12.63
C GLU A 73 -16.20 -14.66 -11.35
N LEU A 74 -17.24 -13.81 -11.44
CA LEU A 74 -17.81 -13.12 -10.29
C LEU A 74 -18.36 -14.10 -9.26
N HIS A 75 -19.11 -15.13 -9.67
CA HIS A 75 -19.62 -16.15 -8.76
C HIS A 75 -18.49 -16.84 -7.99
N VAL A 76 -17.49 -17.35 -8.69
CA VAL A 76 -16.35 -18.04 -8.08
C VAL A 76 -15.57 -17.11 -7.12
N ALA A 77 -15.34 -15.86 -7.56
CA ALA A 77 -14.62 -14.89 -6.74
C ALA A 77 -15.42 -14.49 -5.48
N LEU A 78 -16.74 -14.35 -5.61
CA LEU A 78 -17.62 -13.97 -4.50
C LEU A 78 -17.67 -15.06 -3.44
N GLU A 79 -17.88 -16.33 -3.83
CA GLU A 79 -17.84 -17.47 -2.90
C GLU A 79 -16.50 -17.53 -2.16
N SER A 80 -15.39 -17.41 -2.89
CA SER A 80 -14.06 -17.37 -2.30
C SER A 80 -13.90 -16.22 -1.30
N ALA A 81 -14.32 -14.99 -1.66
CA ALA A 81 -14.18 -13.82 -0.81
C ALA A 81 -15.04 -13.93 0.47
N ILE A 82 -16.24 -14.48 0.38
CA ILE A 82 -17.12 -14.75 1.52
C ILE A 82 -16.47 -15.74 2.49
N LEU A 83 -15.87 -16.82 1.97
CA LEU A 83 -15.17 -17.82 2.80
C LEU A 83 -13.92 -17.25 3.49
N TYR A 84 -13.22 -16.30 2.86
CA TYR A 84 -12.07 -15.61 3.48
C TYR A 84 -12.48 -14.60 4.54
N SER A 85 -13.70 -14.07 4.50
CA SER A 85 -14.18 -13.08 5.45
C SER A 85 -14.63 -13.70 6.76
N ARG A 86 -14.21 -13.12 7.89
CA ARG A 86 -14.66 -13.53 9.21
C ARG A 86 -16.14 -13.24 9.48
N THR A 87 -16.71 -12.34 8.68
CA THR A 87 -18.12 -11.95 8.76
C THR A 87 -18.96 -12.60 7.65
N ASN A 88 -18.38 -13.51 6.88
CA ASN A 88 -19.00 -14.14 5.72
C ASN A 88 -19.62 -13.10 4.76
N THR A 89 -18.86 -12.02 4.50
CA THR A 89 -19.33 -10.91 3.69
C THR A 89 -18.23 -10.47 2.74
N ALA A 90 -18.59 -10.20 1.48
CA ALA A 90 -17.71 -9.62 0.48
C ALA A 90 -18.19 -8.24 0.05
N ILE A 91 -17.30 -7.46 -0.54
CA ILE A 91 -17.61 -6.24 -1.25
C ILE A 91 -17.27 -6.42 -2.72
N VAL A 92 -18.21 -6.05 -3.59
CA VAL A 92 -18.04 -5.99 -5.05
C VAL A 92 -17.97 -4.52 -5.43
N GLU A 93 -16.95 -4.14 -6.18
CA GLU A 93 -16.73 -2.76 -6.62
C GLU A 93 -16.51 -2.71 -8.13
N GLU A 94 -16.97 -1.65 -8.78
CA GLU A 94 -16.50 -1.36 -10.14
C GLU A 94 -14.99 -1.12 -10.15
N PHE A 95 -14.30 -1.75 -11.09
CA PHE A 95 -12.86 -1.53 -11.24
C PHE A 95 -12.61 -0.12 -11.78
N LYS A 96 -11.78 0.63 -11.08
CA LYS A 96 -11.30 1.94 -11.54
C LYS A 96 -9.97 1.78 -12.24
N GLU A 97 -9.90 2.19 -13.49
CA GLU A 97 -8.64 2.36 -14.21
C GLU A 97 -7.92 3.59 -13.70
N GLY A 98 -6.59 3.58 -13.78
CA GLY A 98 -5.73 4.68 -13.35
C GLY A 98 -4.55 4.21 -12.53
N GLU A 99 -3.79 5.16 -12.01
CA GLU A 99 -2.63 4.90 -11.17
C GLU A 99 -3.05 4.73 -9.72
N GLU A 100 -2.57 3.68 -9.07
CA GLU A 100 -2.78 3.51 -7.63
C GLU A 100 -1.80 4.37 -6.84
N ILE A 101 -2.34 5.36 -6.17
CA ILE A 101 -1.60 6.29 -5.31
C ILE A 101 -1.77 5.87 -3.86
N SER A 102 -0.66 5.85 -3.14
CA SER A 102 -0.61 5.67 -1.69
C SER A 102 -0.10 6.95 -1.06
N ALA A 103 -0.98 7.71 -0.43
CA ALA A 103 -0.68 8.97 0.23
C ALA A 103 -0.62 8.78 1.74
N ASP A 104 0.48 9.24 2.33
CA ASP A 104 0.75 9.14 3.76
C ASP A 104 0.66 10.53 4.41
N PHE A 105 -0.05 10.59 5.53
CA PHE A 105 -0.28 11.79 6.34
C PHE A 105 -0.05 11.46 7.82
N TYR A 106 0.16 12.49 8.63
CA TYR A 106 -0.19 12.41 10.04
C TYR A 106 -1.29 13.43 10.36
N VAL A 107 -2.15 13.08 11.31
CA VAL A 107 -3.20 13.97 11.82
C VAL A 107 -2.73 14.52 13.16
N GLU A 108 -2.71 15.83 13.28
CA GLU A 108 -2.36 16.55 14.49
C GLU A 108 -3.52 17.43 14.91
N LYS A 109 -4.13 17.15 16.05
CA LYS A 109 -5.27 17.93 16.59
C LYS A 109 -6.40 18.12 15.59
N GLY A 110 -6.72 17.05 14.83
CA GLY A 110 -7.78 17.08 13.82
C GLY A 110 -7.38 17.70 12.47
N ILE A 111 -6.12 18.01 12.24
CA ILE A 111 -5.63 18.59 10.99
C ILE A 111 -4.72 17.58 10.27
N ALA A 112 -5.07 17.26 9.02
CA ALA A 112 -4.26 16.41 8.18
C ALA A 112 -2.99 17.14 7.71
N LYS A 113 -1.82 16.53 7.93
CA LYS A 113 -0.51 17.02 7.47
C LYS A 113 0.02 16.05 6.43
N PHE A 114 0.20 16.53 5.21
CA PHE A 114 0.75 15.71 4.12
C PHE A 114 2.22 15.40 4.35
N LEU A 115 2.60 14.14 4.14
CA LEU A 115 3.98 13.67 4.23
C LEU A 115 4.53 13.34 2.84
N CYS A 116 3.92 12.39 2.15
CA CYS A 116 4.29 12.02 0.78
C CYS A 116 3.15 11.29 0.07
N ALA A 117 3.29 11.18 -1.26
CA ALA A 117 2.47 10.29 -2.07
C ALA A 117 3.37 9.48 -3.00
N THR A 118 3.08 8.20 -3.12
CA THR A 118 3.84 7.27 -3.96
C THR A 118 2.89 6.50 -4.89
N ASN A 119 3.34 6.22 -6.11
CA ASN A 119 2.66 5.29 -7.00
C ASN A 119 2.96 3.85 -6.54
N SER A 120 1.92 3.02 -6.50
CA SER A 120 2.02 1.58 -6.20
C SER A 120 2.18 0.79 -7.48
N ALA A 121 3.41 0.67 -7.99
CA ALA A 121 3.70 -0.03 -9.22
C ALA A 121 3.48 -1.55 -9.05
N LYS A 122 2.73 -2.14 -9.98
CA LYS A 122 2.34 -3.55 -9.99
C LYS A 122 2.75 -4.21 -11.30
N MET A 123 2.78 -5.53 -11.31
CA MET A 123 3.01 -6.29 -12.54
C MET A 123 1.90 -6.02 -13.56
N ARG A 124 2.27 -5.61 -14.75
CA ARG A 124 1.32 -5.36 -15.85
C ARG A 124 0.72 -6.66 -16.36
N ASN A 125 -0.49 -6.59 -16.89
CA ASN A 125 -1.20 -7.69 -17.56
C ASN A 125 -1.39 -8.95 -16.69
N THR A 126 -1.44 -8.80 -15.38
CA THR A 126 -1.77 -9.90 -14.46
C THR A 126 -3.03 -9.60 -13.68
N HIS A 127 -3.66 -10.65 -13.14
CA HIS A 127 -4.77 -10.51 -12.18
C HIS A 127 -4.27 -10.21 -10.76
N SER A 128 -2.94 -10.09 -10.57
CA SER A 128 -2.32 -9.85 -9.28
C SER A 128 -2.35 -8.37 -8.89
N PHE A 129 -2.67 -8.12 -7.63
CA PHE A 129 -2.56 -6.80 -7.00
C PHE A 129 -1.26 -6.65 -6.19
N THR A 130 -0.26 -7.51 -6.46
CA THR A 130 1.03 -7.48 -5.78
C THR A 130 1.81 -6.22 -6.14
N ILE A 131 2.18 -5.44 -5.13
CA ILE A 131 2.96 -4.22 -5.30
C ILE A 131 4.44 -4.59 -5.38
N LEU A 132 5.07 -4.25 -6.49
CA LEU A 132 6.50 -4.46 -6.73
C LEU A 132 7.35 -3.26 -6.29
N GLN A 133 6.80 -2.04 -6.41
CA GLN A 133 7.50 -0.82 -6.04
C GLN A 133 6.54 0.22 -5.45
N SER A 134 7.07 1.07 -4.55
CA SER A 134 6.46 2.36 -4.20
C SER A 134 7.36 3.46 -4.74
N ARG A 135 6.91 4.19 -5.77
CA ARG A 135 7.70 5.17 -6.55
C ARG A 135 7.30 6.59 -6.22
N TYR A 136 8.30 7.46 -6.14
CA TYR A 136 8.14 8.91 -5.98
C TYR A 136 8.95 9.64 -7.08
N PRO A 137 8.43 10.75 -7.66
CA PRO A 137 7.14 11.38 -7.40
C PRO A 137 5.98 10.60 -8.03
N ALA A 138 4.79 10.74 -7.45
CA ALA A 138 3.56 10.13 -7.95
C ALA A 138 2.52 11.19 -8.38
N ILE A 139 2.66 12.42 -7.89
CA ILE A 139 1.71 13.51 -8.10
C ILE A 139 2.43 14.85 -8.21
N GLY A 140 1.79 15.81 -8.88
CA GLY A 140 2.20 17.22 -8.92
C GLY A 140 1.59 18.06 -7.79
N ASP A 141 1.94 19.34 -7.77
CA ASP A 141 1.49 20.28 -6.72
C ASP A 141 -0.02 20.52 -6.74
N GLU A 142 -0.66 20.52 -7.91
CA GLU A 142 -2.11 20.67 -8.07
C GLU A 142 -2.87 19.50 -7.38
N GLN A 143 -2.44 18.28 -7.68
CA GLN A 143 -3.04 17.06 -7.11
C GLN A 143 -2.82 16.95 -5.62
N LYS A 144 -1.72 17.50 -5.08
CA LYS A 144 -1.46 17.54 -3.65
C LYS A 144 -2.53 18.32 -2.88
N GLY A 145 -3.02 19.43 -3.43
CA GLY A 145 -4.11 20.21 -2.84
C GLY A 145 -5.40 19.38 -2.69
N GLU A 146 -5.77 18.64 -3.73
CA GLU A 146 -6.93 17.75 -3.73
C GLU A 146 -6.76 16.59 -2.75
N LEU A 147 -5.58 15.99 -2.67
CA LEU A 147 -5.28 14.95 -1.69
C LEU A 147 -5.43 15.45 -0.25
N LEU A 148 -4.95 16.66 0.04
CA LEU A 148 -5.11 17.28 1.36
C LEU A 148 -6.60 17.50 1.69
N ARG A 149 -7.40 17.96 0.72
CA ARG A 149 -8.84 18.14 0.87
C ARG A 149 -9.54 16.82 1.20
N ILE A 150 -9.24 15.75 0.45
CA ILE A 150 -9.80 14.41 0.69
C ILE A 150 -9.38 13.89 2.08
N ALA A 151 -8.10 14.03 2.43
CA ALA A 151 -7.61 13.59 3.73
C ALA A 151 -8.29 14.35 4.87
N GLN A 152 -8.49 15.66 4.76
CA GLN A 152 -9.20 16.45 5.77
C GLN A 152 -10.67 16.04 5.87
N GLN A 153 -11.37 15.78 4.77
CA GLN A 153 -12.72 15.25 4.81
C GLN A 153 -12.81 13.91 5.55
N ILE A 154 -11.83 13.00 5.34
CA ILE A 154 -11.75 11.75 6.09
C ILE A 154 -11.51 12.03 7.59
N VAL A 155 -10.62 12.95 7.92
CA VAL A 155 -10.32 13.36 9.30
C VAL A 155 -11.59 13.86 10.01
N ASP A 156 -12.32 14.75 9.36
CA ASP A 156 -13.53 15.37 9.91
C ASP A 156 -14.67 14.32 10.06
N ALA A 157 -14.91 13.51 9.03
CA ALA A 157 -15.95 12.48 9.03
C ALA A 157 -15.72 11.39 10.10
N PHE A 158 -14.47 11.05 10.38
CA PHE A 158 -14.12 10.02 11.37
C PHE A 158 -13.66 10.58 12.71
N HIS A 159 -13.68 11.90 12.89
CA HIS A 159 -13.21 12.58 14.09
C HIS A 159 -11.81 12.10 14.52
N LEU A 160 -10.88 12.12 13.55
CA LEU A 160 -9.49 11.72 13.81
C LEU A 160 -8.76 12.89 14.46
N GLU A 161 -8.07 12.64 15.57
CA GLU A 161 -7.34 13.70 16.28
C GLU A 161 -5.83 13.59 16.09
N ASN A 162 -5.21 12.54 16.66
CA ASN A 162 -3.77 12.36 16.67
C ASN A 162 -3.43 10.93 16.21
N THR A 163 -3.07 10.78 14.93
CA THR A 163 -2.83 9.46 14.34
C THR A 163 -2.13 9.57 12.99
N PRO A 164 -1.33 8.58 12.58
CA PRO A 164 -0.97 8.42 11.19
C PRO A 164 -2.23 8.14 10.36
N LEU A 165 -2.23 8.59 9.10
CA LEU A 165 -3.30 8.32 8.17
C LEU A 165 -2.71 7.93 6.81
N LEU A 166 -2.99 6.71 6.38
CA LEU A 166 -2.72 6.20 5.04
C LEU A 166 -4.01 6.28 4.22
N VAL A 167 -3.95 6.86 3.04
CA VAL A 167 -5.07 6.87 2.07
C VAL A 167 -4.57 6.24 0.76
N GLN A 168 -5.28 5.24 0.28
CA GLN A 168 -5.03 4.61 -1.02
C GLN A 168 -6.13 5.03 -2.01
N LEU A 169 -5.71 5.49 -3.18
CA LEU A 169 -6.58 6.10 -4.18
C LEU A 169 -6.22 5.60 -5.57
N ILE A 170 -7.17 5.74 -6.50
CA ILE A 170 -6.88 5.70 -7.93
C ILE A 170 -6.89 7.13 -8.46
N LEU A 171 -5.82 7.50 -9.16
CA LEU A 171 -5.71 8.74 -9.90
C LEU A 171 -5.96 8.47 -11.38
N LYS A 172 -6.97 9.14 -11.95
CA LYS A 172 -7.25 9.15 -13.38
C LYS A 172 -7.73 10.55 -13.78
N ASP A 173 -7.17 11.11 -14.86
CA ASP A 173 -7.58 12.40 -15.43
C ASP A 173 -7.69 13.52 -14.38
N ASN A 174 -6.71 13.61 -13.46
CA ASN A 174 -6.65 14.54 -12.32
C ASN A 174 -7.74 14.32 -11.26
N HIS A 175 -8.48 13.21 -11.28
CA HIS A 175 -9.48 12.87 -10.29
C HIS A 175 -9.02 11.71 -9.41
N PHE A 176 -9.33 11.80 -8.11
CA PHE A 176 -9.03 10.75 -7.14
C PHE A 176 -10.30 10.02 -6.71
N ASP A 177 -10.25 8.69 -6.79
CA ASP A 177 -11.24 7.80 -6.15
C ASP A 177 -10.58 7.07 -4.97
N VAL A 178 -11.11 7.22 -3.76
CA VAL A 178 -10.61 6.55 -2.56
C VAL A 178 -10.92 5.05 -2.62
N LEU A 179 -9.88 4.23 -2.62
CA LEU A 179 -9.99 2.78 -2.49
C LEU A 179 -10.22 2.38 -1.03
N GLU A 180 -9.27 2.78 -0.19
CA GLU A 180 -9.34 2.55 1.25
C GLU A 180 -8.45 3.55 2.01
N PHE A 181 -8.72 3.70 3.31
CA PHE A 181 -7.81 4.42 4.21
C PHE A 181 -7.64 3.65 5.52
N SER A 182 -6.58 3.98 6.24
CA SER A 182 -6.27 3.35 7.53
C SER A 182 -5.58 4.34 8.46
N THR A 183 -5.97 4.32 9.74
CA THR A 183 -5.33 5.11 10.80
C THR A 183 -4.07 4.41 11.30
N ARG A 184 -3.14 4.16 10.39
CA ARG A 184 -1.82 3.57 10.63
C ARG A 184 -0.87 3.96 9.52
N MET A 185 0.40 3.72 9.72
CA MET A 185 1.42 3.82 8.67
C MET A 185 1.24 2.74 7.60
N GLY A 186 1.66 3.04 6.38
CA GLY A 186 1.77 2.07 5.29
C GLY A 186 2.68 0.89 5.66
N GLY A 187 2.37 -0.29 5.11
CA GLY A 187 3.23 -1.48 5.25
C GLY A 187 4.43 -1.45 4.31
N GLY A 188 5.27 -2.48 4.36
CA GLY A 188 6.44 -2.63 3.48
C GLY A 188 7.52 -1.59 3.75
N SER A 189 7.81 -1.33 5.02
CA SER A 189 8.88 -0.42 5.47
C SER A 189 8.75 1.03 4.94
N LYS A 190 7.54 1.44 4.56
CA LYS A 190 7.27 2.81 4.08
C LYS A 190 7.65 3.90 5.07
N TYR A 191 7.74 3.58 6.36
CA TYR A 191 8.16 4.56 7.37
C TYR A 191 9.51 5.20 7.03
N LYS A 192 10.45 4.44 6.45
CA LYS A 192 11.75 4.96 6.03
C LYS A 192 11.65 5.81 4.77
N LEU A 193 10.83 5.38 3.81
CA LEU A 193 10.54 6.18 2.62
C LEU A 193 9.88 7.52 2.99
N ILE A 194 8.91 7.51 3.92
CA ILE A 194 8.27 8.71 4.44
C ILE A 194 9.32 9.65 5.06
N GLU A 195 10.23 9.13 5.88
CA GLU A 195 11.31 9.91 6.52
C GLU A 195 12.20 10.58 5.47
N VAL A 196 12.64 9.83 4.46
CA VAL A 196 13.50 10.34 3.37
C VAL A 196 12.79 11.41 2.55
N LEU A 197 11.48 11.26 2.27
CA LEU A 197 10.72 12.19 1.43
C LEU A 197 10.19 13.42 2.18
N SER A 198 9.86 13.30 3.46
CA SER A 198 9.20 14.36 4.22
C SER A 198 10.07 14.98 5.33
N GLY A 199 11.20 14.34 5.68
CA GLY A 199 11.99 14.70 6.85
C GLY A 199 11.32 14.37 8.19
N VAL A 200 10.19 13.64 8.17
CA VAL A 200 9.44 13.26 9.37
C VAL A 200 9.64 11.79 9.69
N ASN A 201 10.24 11.50 10.83
CA ASN A 201 10.24 10.16 11.38
C ASN A 201 8.84 9.84 11.90
N ILE A 202 8.01 9.20 11.07
CA ILE A 202 6.61 8.93 11.37
C ILE A 202 6.42 8.01 12.58
N MET A 203 7.41 7.16 12.89
CA MET A 203 7.39 6.30 14.08
C MET A 203 7.48 7.13 15.36
N SER A 204 8.48 8.02 15.45
CA SER A 204 8.62 8.95 16.57
C SER A 204 7.43 9.91 16.64
N SER A 205 7.03 10.47 15.48
CA SER A 205 5.88 11.37 15.40
C SER A 205 4.59 10.76 15.94
N TYR A 206 4.40 9.46 15.76
CA TYR A 206 3.23 8.78 16.33
C TYR A 206 3.29 8.70 17.86
N VAL A 207 4.48 8.49 18.42
CA VAL A 207 4.68 8.53 19.87
C VAL A 207 4.43 9.94 20.40
N ASP A 208 4.99 10.97 19.76
CA ASP A 208 4.77 12.38 20.12
C ASP A 208 3.27 12.73 20.14
N LEU A 209 2.55 12.35 19.06
CA LEU A 209 1.09 12.57 18.97
C LEU A 209 0.31 11.91 20.11
N ILE A 210 0.68 10.69 20.52
CA ILE A 210 0.03 9.97 21.64
C ILE A 210 0.33 10.70 22.97
N LEU A 211 1.53 11.22 23.12
CA LEU A 211 1.93 11.98 24.31
C LEU A 211 1.36 13.41 24.33
N GLY A 212 0.70 13.84 23.25
CA GLY A 212 0.12 15.19 23.11
C GLY A 212 1.14 16.25 22.68
N GLU A 213 2.30 15.80 22.21
CA GLU A 213 3.34 16.64 21.63
C GLU A 213 3.14 16.83 20.13
N SER A 214 3.66 17.92 19.59
CA SER A 214 3.62 18.17 18.13
C SER A 214 4.85 17.53 17.48
N PRO A 215 4.67 16.71 16.41
CA PRO A 215 5.78 16.15 15.68
C PRO A 215 6.69 17.23 15.08
N ARG A 216 7.98 16.99 15.10
CA ARG A 216 8.98 17.92 14.54
C ARG A 216 9.24 17.55 13.08
N MET A 217 9.12 18.54 12.19
CA MET A 217 9.64 18.45 10.83
C MET A 217 11.15 18.65 10.88
N ALA A 218 11.92 17.67 10.38
CA ALA A 218 13.35 17.85 10.18
C ALA A 218 13.62 18.56 8.85
N PRO A 219 14.63 19.44 8.75
CA PRO A 219 15.09 19.92 7.45
C PRO A 219 15.69 18.72 6.68
N TRP A 220 15.31 18.60 5.41
CA TRP A 220 15.83 17.53 4.55
C TRP A 220 16.25 18.12 3.19
N GLU A 221 17.19 17.45 2.54
CA GLU A 221 17.50 17.74 1.14
C GLU A 221 16.31 17.32 0.28
N LYS A 222 16.05 18.10 -0.76
CA LYS A 222 14.94 17.84 -1.67
C LYS A 222 15.23 16.61 -2.51
N VAL A 223 14.74 15.47 -2.09
CA VAL A 223 14.76 14.23 -2.88
C VAL A 223 13.85 14.41 -4.09
N LYS A 224 14.39 14.18 -5.29
CA LYS A 224 13.63 14.31 -6.53
C LYS A 224 12.95 13.01 -6.92
N TYR A 225 13.67 11.89 -6.80
CA TYR A 225 13.20 10.56 -7.15
C TYR A 225 13.58 9.57 -6.07
N ALA A 226 12.66 8.68 -5.75
CA ALA A 226 12.91 7.60 -4.80
C ALA A 226 12.05 6.38 -5.14
N VAL A 227 12.55 5.20 -4.82
CA VAL A 227 11.77 3.96 -4.89
C VAL A 227 12.06 3.07 -3.69
N MET A 228 10.98 2.57 -3.08
CA MET A 228 11.03 1.39 -2.23
C MET A 228 10.73 0.19 -3.13
N ASN A 229 11.76 -0.59 -3.45
CA ASN A 229 11.65 -1.79 -4.28
C ASN A 229 11.44 -3.02 -3.40
N TYR A 230 10.53 -3.92 -3.82
CA TYR A 230 10.20 -5.14 -3.08
C TYR A 230 10.67 -6.36 -3.85
N ILE A 231 11.35 -7.25 -3.14
CA ILE A 231 11.95 -8.47 -3.69
C ILE A 231 11.07 -9.66 -3.35
N TYR A 232 10.81 -10.46 -4.37
CA TYR A 232 10.09 -11.72 -4.29
C TYR A 232 10.99 -12.87 -4.75
N CYS A 233 10.65 -14.08 -4.35
CA CYS A 233 11.45 -15.26 -4.67
C CYS A 233 10.58 -16.36 -5.28
N TYR A 234 11.19 -17.20 -6.10
CA TYR A 234 10.68 -18.50 -6.47
C TYR A 234 10.63 -19.43 -5.24
N PRO A 235 9.82 -20.51 -5.29
CA PRO A 235 9.75 -21.47 -4.19
C PRO A 235 11.11 -22.05 -3.81
N GLY A 236 11.38 -22.15 -2.52
CA GLY A 236 12.63 -22.66 -1.96
C GLY A 236 12.81 -22.29 -0.49
N ILE A 237 13.82 -22.84 0.14
CA ILE A 237 14.20 -22.49 1.52
C ILE A 237 15.36 -21.51 1.47
N ILE A 238 15.20 -20.34 2.07
CA ILE A 238 16.21 -19.30 2.12
C ILE A 238 17.41 -19.77 2.94
N ASN A 239 18.60 -19.71 2.37
CA ASN A 239 19.87 -19.99 3.06
C ASN A 239 20.66 -18.72 3.38
N SER A 240 20.73 -17.76 2.43
CA SER A 240 21.43 -16.49 2.64
C SER A 240 20.88 -15.36 1.79
N PHE A 241 21.22 -14.13 2.22
CA PHE A 241 20.92 -12.89 1.52
C PHE A 241 22.24 -12.23 1.13
N GLU A 242 22.53 -12.15 -0.16
CA GLU A 242 23.82 -11.68 -0.68
C GLU A 242 23.70 -10.26 -1.27
N GLY A 243 24.79 -9.49 -1.15
CA GLY A 243 24.93 -8.16 -1.75
C GLY A 243 24.36 -6.98 -0.95
N PHE A 244 23.33 -7.18 -0.12
CA PHE A 244 22.60 -6.10 0.58
C PHE A 244 23.50 -5.20 1.42
N LYS A 245 24.34 -5.79 2.28
CA LYS A 245 25.24 -5.02 3.14
C LYS A 245 26.28 -4.26 2.32
N ASN A 246 26.84 -4.84 1.28
CA ASN A 246 27.80 -4.18 0.40
C ASN A 246 27.20 -2.97 -0.30
N LEU A 247 25.98 -3.07 -0.80
CA LEU A 247 25.24 -1.96 -1.44
C LEU A 247 24.94 -0.82 -0.45
N LEU A 248 24.59 -1.14 0.79
CA LEU A 248 24.39 -0.14 1.84
C LEU A 248 25.71 0.54 2.24
N ASP A 249 26.78 -0.22 2.50
CA ASP A 249 28.09 0.29 2.91
C ASP A 249 28.71 1.21 1.84
N ASN A 250 28.39 0.98 0.55
CA ASN A 250 28.83 1.79 -0.58
C ASN A 250 27.81 2.85 -1.03
N SER A 251 26.74 3.09 -0.24
CA SER A 251 25.72 4.12 -0.48
C SER A 251 24.99 3.99 -1.83
N PHE A 252 24.85 2.78 -2.37
CA PHE A 252 23.97 2.52 -3.51
C PHE A 252 22.51 2.48 -3.11
N ILE A 253 22.22 2.10 -1.86
CA ILE A 253 20.91 2.09 -1.26
C ILE A 253 20.91 2.88 0.07
N GLU A 254 19.79 3.50 0.40
CA GLU A 254 19.59 4.21 1.67
C GLU A 254 19.36 3.26 2.84
N GLU A 255 18.68 2.13 2.58
CA GLU A 255 18.31 1.13 3.56
C GLU A 255 17.86 -0.17 2.87
N TYR A 256 17.97 -1.31 3.55
CA TYR A 256 17.34 -2.56 3.12
C TYR A 256 16.57 -3.23 4.26
N PHE A 257 15.64 -4.08 3.90
CA PHE A 257 14.72 -4.74 4.83
C PHE A 257 14.59 -6.20 4.47
N LEU A 258 14.83 -7.07 5.42
CA LEU A 258 14.58 -8.49 5.28
C LEU A 258 13.22 -8.81 5.93
N TYR A 259 12.24 -9.20 5.10
CA TYR A 259 10.90 -9.58 5.56
C TYR A 259 10.79 -11.06 5.88
N LYS A 260 11.74 -11.84 5.41
CA LYS A 260 11.96 -13.24 5.70
C LYS A 260 13.36 -13.41 6.31
N THR A 261 13.59 -14.55 6.92
CA THR A 261 14.90 -14.91 7.51
C THR A 261 15.41 -16.21 6.90
N GLU A 262 16.68 -16.47 7.10
CA GLU A 262 17.28 -17.76 6.78
C GLU A 262 16.50 -18.91 7.44
N GLY A 263 16.39 -20.04 6.73
CA GLY A 263 15.60 -21.19 7.12
C GLY A 263 14.09 -21.09 6.80
N MET A 264 13.58 -19.93 6.39
CA MET A 264 12.18 -19.82 6.02
C MET A 264 11.92 -20.36 4.60
N GLU A 265 10.81 -21.10 4.47
CA GLU A 265 10.33 -21.61 3.19
C GLU A 265 9.50 -20.55 2.45
N ILE A 266 9.82 -20.34 1.18
CA ILE A 266 9.01 -19.60 0.22
C ILE A 266 8.18 -20.63 -0.56
N THR A 267 6.88 -20.51 -0.52
CA THR A 267 5.96 -21.39 -1.27
C THR A 267 5.36 -20.73 -2.50
N LYS A 268 5.21 -19.40 -2.46
CA LYS A 268 4.61 -18.59 -3.52
C LYS A 268 4.95 -17.09 -3.39
N ALA A 269 4.69 -16.34 -4.44
CA ALA A 269 4.87 -14.89 -4.52
C ALA A 269 3.61 -14.21 -5.12
N GLU A 270 2.48 -14.29 -4.43
CA GLU A 270 1.17 -13.84 -4.94
C GLU A 270 0.65 -12.57 -4.27
N THR A 271 1.13 -12.26 -3.07
CA THR A 271 0.65 -11.14 -2.27
C THR A 271 1.80 -10.30 -1.71
N SER A 272 1.51 -9.09 -1.26
CA SER A 272 2.50 -8.26 -0.56
C SER A 272 3.03 -8.89 0.74
N GLY A 273 2.39 -9.92 1.27
CA GLY A 273 2.88 -10.71 2.41
C GLY A 273 4.01 -11.68 2.06
N ASP A 274 4.21 -11.96 0.78
CA ASP A 274 5.19 -12.93 0.28
C ASP A 274 6.55 -12.30 -0.04
N ARG A 275 6.71 -11.00 0.21
CA ARG A 275 8.00 -10.29 0.06
C ARG A 275 9.10 -10.98 0.86
N ALA A 276 10.23 -11.25 0.22
CA ALA A 276 11.43 -11.78 0.88
C ALA A 276 12.25 -10.65 1.49
N ALA A 277 12.49 -9.59 0.73
CA ALA A 277 13.26 -8.42 1.12
C ALA A 277 12.73 -7.15 0.42
N GLY A 278 13.38 -6.02 0.67
CA GLY A 278 13.19 -4.78 -0.06
C GLY A 278 14.33 -3.81 0.21
N TYR A 279 14.46 -2.79 -0.63
CA TYR A 279 15.46 -1.74 -0.46
C TYR A 279 14.90 -0.38 -0.88
N LEU A 280 15.47 0.67 -0.29
CA LEU A 280 15.18 2.07 -0.61
C LEU A 280 16.35 2.68 -1.35
N VAL A 281 16.07 3.31 -2.49
CA VAL A 281 17.05 4.05 -3.28
C VAL A 281 16.52 5.42 -3.66
N VAL A 282 17.42 6.40 -3.73
CA VAL A 282 17.14 7.79 -4.15
C VAL A 282 18.01 8.18 -5.33
N ALA A 283 17.52 9.12 -6.13
CA ALA A 283 18.22 9.63 -7.29
C ALA A 283 17.87 11.10 -7.57
N SER A 284 18.69 11.77 -8.39
CA SER A 284 18.47 13.14 -8.85
C SER A 284 17.63 13.21 -10.11
N THR A 285 17.59 12.13 -10.89
CA THR A 285 16.80 12.00 -12.12
C THR A 285 16.12 10.63 -12.18
N GLU A 286 15.08 10.53 -12.99
CA GLU A 286 14.39 9.27 -13.22
C GLU A 286 15.30 8.24 -13.90
N GLN A 287 16.11 8.68 -14.87
CA GLN A 287 17.07 7.80 -15.54
C GLN A 287 18.10 7.23 -14.54
N GLU A 288 18.68 8.09 -13.69
CA GLU A 288 19.60 7.65 -12.64
C GLU A 288 18.93 6.62 -11.71
N LEU A 289 17.65 6.83 -11.37
CA LEU A 289 16.90 5.90 -10.54
C LEU A 289 16.77 4.52 -11.20
N GLN A 290 16.43 4.49 -12.50
CA GLN A 290 16.30 3.26 -13.27
C GLN A 290 17.63 2.52 -13.38
N GLU A 291 18.71 3.23 -13.70
CA GLU A 291 20.07 2.68 -13.79
C GLU A 291 20.51 2.08 -12.44
N LYS A 292 20.27 2.80 -11.33
CA LYS A 292 20.55 2.30 -9.97
C LYS A 292 19.76 1.04 -9.66
N VAL A 293 18.46 1.01 -9.92
CA VAL A 293 17.61 -0.16 -9.65
C VAL A 293 18.08 -1.38 -10.42
N SER A 294 18.40 -1.23 -11.72
CA SER A 294 18.92 -2.32 -12.55
C SER A 294 20.28 -2.82 -12.06
N TYR A 295 21.19 -1.90 -11.70
CA TYR A 295 22.48 -2.24 -11.12
C TYR A 295 22.31 -3.00 -9.79
N ILE A 296 21.50 -2.50 -8.88
CA ILE A 296 21.22 -3.12 -7.57
C ILE A 296 20.67 -4.54 -7.78
N ASP A 297 19.70 -4.72 -8.68
CA ASP A 297 19.12 -6.04 -8.99
C ASP A 297 20.19 -7.04 -9.42
N SER A 298 21.18 -6.62 -10.22
CA SER A 298 22.30 -7.46 -10.67
C SER A 298 23.32 -7.82 -9.58
N GLN A 299 23.33 -7.08 -8.46
CA GLN A 299 24.28 -7.30 -7.35
C GLN A 299 23.68 -8.07 -6.18
N LEU A 300 22.37 -8.27 -6.18
CA LEU A 300 21.66 -8.99 -5.12
C LEU A 300 21.43 -10.45 -5.51
N ALA A 301 21.44 -11.34 -4.51
CA ALA A 301 20.95 -12.70 -4.64
C ALA A 301 20.33 -13.18 -3.33
N ILE A 302 19.37 -14.08 -3.43
CA ILE A 302 18.81 -14.82 -2.29
C ILE A 302 19.00 -16.31 -2.60
N LEU A 303 19.97 -16.92 -1.92
CA LEU A 303 20.36 -18.29 -2.21
C LEU A 303 19.54 -19.28 -1.39
N ASN A 304 19.19 -20.40 -2.01
CA ASN A 304 18.60 -21.54 -1.30
C ASN A 304 19.69 -22.47 -0.74
N ASN A 305 19.29 -23.54 -0.04
CA ASN A 305 20.18 -24.51 0.57
C ASN A 305 21.11 -25.25 -0.43
N ASN A 306 20.80 -25.20 -1.72
CA ASN A 306 21.62 -25.77 -2.79
C ASN A 306 22.54 -24.73 -3.46
N GLY A 307 22.59 -23.51 -2.92
CA GLY A 307 23.36 -22.40 -3.50
C GLY A 307 22.76 -21.83 -4.80
N VAL A 308 21.52 -22.15 -5.10
CA VAL A 308 20.80 -21.61 -6.27
C VAL A 308 20.13 -20.31 -5.88
N ASP A 309 20.28 -19.28 -6.73
CA ASP A 309 19.57 -18.03 -6.55
C ASP A 309 18.08 -18.21 -6.87
N ILE A 310 17.23 -17.91 -5.88
CA ILE A 310 15.78 -17.99 -5.98
C ILE A 310 15.12 -16.60 -6.05
N MET A 311 15.91 -15.51 -6.13
CA MET A 311 15.39 -14.16 -6.29
C MET A 311 14.72 -14.02 -7.67
N CYS A 312 13.55 -13.36 -7.70
CA CYS A 312 12.89 -13.00 -8.95
C CYS A 312 13.52 -11.71 -9.49
N HIS A 313 14.51 -11.84 -10.37
CA HIS A 313 15.19 -10.71 -11.02
C HIS A 313 14.34 -10.03 -12.09
N GLY A 314 14.66 -8.77 -12.42
CA GLY A 314 14.05 -8.02 -13.51
C GLY A 314 12.58 -7.65 -13.29
N LEU A 315 12.02 -7.83 -12.09
CA LEU A 315 10.63 -7.46 -11.81
C LEU A 315 10.39 -5.94 -11.98
N SER A 316 11.40 -5.12 -11.74
CA SER A 316 11.36 -3.67 -11.96
C SER A 316 11.09 -3.28 -13.41
N ASP A 317 11.51 -4.09 -14.36
CA ASP A 317 11.34 -3.83 -15.81
C ASP A 317 9.91 -4.13 -16.28
N LEU A 318 9.14 -4.89 -15.49
CA LEU A 318 7.75 -5.23 -15.78
C LEU A 318 6.75 -4.15 -15.36
N VAL A 319 7.19 -3.11 -14.65
CA VAL A 319 6.35 -2.01 -14.16
C VAL A 319 6.51 -0.71 -14.91
N LEU A 320 7.48 -0.61 -15.80
CA LEU A 320 7.78 0.60 -16.60
C LEU A 320 6.89 0.74 -17.82
#